data_acefd37271ecfdb2826ede97ea82fc85
#
_entry.id   acefd37271ecfdb2826ede97ea82fc85
#
_cell.length_a   1.000
_cell.length_b   1.000
_cell.length_c   1.000
_cell.angle_alpha   90.00
_cell.angle_beta   90.00
_cell.angle_gamma   90.00
#
_symmetry.space_group_name_H-M   'P 1'
#
loop_
_entity.id
_entity.type
_entity.pdbx_description
1 polymer ?
#
loop_
_entity_poly.entity_id
_entity_poly.type
_entity_poly.pdbx_seq_one_letter_code
_entity_poly.pdbx_strand_id
1 'polypeptide(L)'
;MQRLGWTYDELSNRTSVELPDGRHLKYFYYGSGHLLSLELDNLPISDFTRDELHREVGRTQGLLTSRNEYDRLGRIHRRDVFTGNAQRPAPARWSRRWDYDYRNNPVREERDDDPFNGCNWKYDSAGRLLEQDGTSPGKEQWRWDAAGNPLDNSRQQSVRHNRLTRLNGIQWRYDIHGRTTEKDNGRTRWHYRYDGEHRLTDVVAVPRDRNKPQTQVSFRYDPLGRRISKTRQQTLGAGR
;
A
#
# COMPACT_ATOMS: atom_id res chain seq x y z
N MET A 1 -16.32 -11.82 -22.74
CA MET A 1 -14.92 -12.15 -22.39
C MET A 1 -14.16 -10.82 -22.38
N GLN A 2 -13.53 -10.43 -21.28
CA GLN A 2 -12.73 -9.20 -21.26
C GLN A 2 -11.37 -9.51 -21.90
N ARG A 3 -10.95 -8.70 -22.85
CA ARG A 3 -9.66 -8.84 -23.55
C ARG A 3 -8.80 -7.62 -23.25
N LEU A 4 -7.50 -7.87 -23.05
CA LEU A 4 -6.46 -6.85 -22.97
C LEU A 4 -5.50 -7.10 -24.12
N GLY A 5 -5.15 -6.05 -24.87
CA GLY A 5 -4.15 -6.09 -25.92
C GLY A 5 -2.93 -5.25 -25.55
N TRP A 6 -1.73 -5.65 -25.98
CA TRP A 6 -0.49 -4.90 -25.74
C TRP A 6 0.30 -4.80 -27.04
N THR A 7 0.95 -3.65 -27.22
CA THR A 7 1.94 -3.46 -28.27
C THR A 7 3.27 -3.05 -27.65
N TYR A 8 4.36 -3.33 -28.37
CA TYR A 8 5.72 -3.08 -27.90
C TYR A 8 6.55 -2.48 -29.03
N ASP A 9 7.60 -1.71 -28.70
CA ASP A 9 8.61 -1.27 -29.62
C ASP A 9 9.72 -2.32 -29.82
N GLU A 10 10.72 -2.01 -30.66
CA GLU A 10 11.86 -2.89 -30.94
C GLU A 10 12.75 -3.14 -29.72
N LEU A 11 12.71 -2.24 -28.72
CA LEU A 11 13.43 -2.36 -27.44
C LEU A 11 12.61 -3.09 -26.38
N SER A 12 11.44 -3.66 -26.74
CA SER A 12 10.50 -4.33 -25.84
C SER A 12 9.85 -3.41 -24.81
N ASN A 13 9.86 -2.09 -25.02
CA ASN A 13 9.06 -1.18 -24.20
C ASN A 13 7.60 -1.26 -24.64
N ARG A 14 6.65 -1.28 -23.69
CA ARG A 14 5.22 -1.32 -23.98
C ARG A 14 4.76 0.02 -24.54
N THR A 15 4.30 0.05 -25.79
CA THR A 15 3.85 1.29 -26.45
C THR A 15 2.35 1.54 -26.28
N SER A 16 1.52 0.49 -26.14
CA SER A 16 0.11 0.68 -25.82
C SER A 16 -0.51 -0.50 -25.08
N VAL A 17 -1.65 -0.21 -24.43
CA VAL A 17 -2.59 -1.20 -23.86
C VAL A 17 -3.98 -0.87 -24.36
N GLU A 18 -4.62 -1.83 -25.05
CA GLU A 18 -6.05 -1.80 -25.32
C GLU A 18 -6.82 -2.31 -24.10
N LEU A 19 -7.68 -1.49 -23.54
CA LEU A 19 -8.50 -1.81 -22.37
C LEU A 19 -9.76 -2.59 -22.79
N PRO A 20 -10.43 -3.34 -21.88
CA PRO A 20 -11.61 -4.13 -22.20
C PRO A 20 -12.81 -3.32 -22.72
N ASP A 21 -12.83 -2.02 -22.50
CA ASP A 21 -13.85 -1.07 -22.96
C ASP A 21 -13.46 -0.40 -24.31
N GLY A 22 -12.35 -0.84 -24.91
CA GLY A 22 -11.87 -0.34 -26.20
C GLY A 22 -11.00 0.91 -26.12
N ARG A 23 -10.75 1.46 -24.94
CA ARG A 23 -9.86 2.60 -24.78
C ARG A 23 -8.39 2.19 -24.90
N HIS A 24 -7.55 3.13 -25.34
CA HIS A 24 -6.12 2.89 -25.55
C HIS A 24 -5.28 3.74 -24.60
N LEU A 25 -4.49 3.08 -23.74
CA LEU A 25 -3.46 3.72 -22.94
C LEU A 25 -2.14 3.64 -23.68
N LYS A 26 -1.56 4.80 -24.06
CA LYS A 26 -0.29 4.92 -24.77
C LYS A 26 0.83 5.34 -23.85
N TYR A 27 2.01 4.82 -24.11
CA TYR A 27 3.24 5.06 -23.37
C TYR A 27 4.27 5.67 -24.33
N PHE A 28 4.87 6.77 -23.93
CA PHE A 28 5.93 7.44 -24.67
C PHE A 28 7.23 7.39 -23.90
N TYR A 29 8.30 7.11 -24.58
CA TYR A 29 9.62 6.94 -23.98
C TYR A 29 10.65 7.86 -24.63
N TYR A 30 11.75 8.09 -23.94
CA TYR A 30 12.95 8.68 -24.49
C TYR A 30 14.17 7.82 -24.15
N GLY A 31 15.26 7.96 -24.94
CA GLY A 31 16.47 7.15 -24.76
C GLY A 31 16.17 5.64 -24.84
N SER A 32 16.72 4.87 -23.91
CA SER A 32 16.65 3.42 -23.90
C SER A 32 15.45 2.85 -23.11
N GLY A 33 14.36 3.60 -22.95
CA GLY A 33 13.14 3.10 -22.30
C GLY A 33 12.71 3.89 -21.05
N HIS A 34 13.13 5.15 -20.93
CA HIS A 34 12.66 6.02 -19.83
C HIS A 34 11.30 6.61 -20.19
N LEU A 35 10.28 6.29 -19.40
CA LEU A 35 8.92 6.79 -19.59
C LEU A 35 8.89 8.33 -19.52
N LEU A 36 8.38 8.95 -20.59
CA LEU A 36 8.24 10.39 -20.78
C LEU A 36 6.82 10.86 -20.50
N SER A 37 5.82 10.18 -21.09
CA SER A 37 4.42 10.54 -20.89
C SER A 37 3.48 9.36 -21.06
N LEU A 38 2.24 9.55 -20.58
CA LEU A 38 1.11 8.63 -20.73
C LEU A 38 -0.08 9.38 -21.32
N GLU A 39 -0.77 8.76 -22.27
CA GLU A 39 -2.02 9.25 -22.85
C GLU A 39 -3.10 8.19 -22.78
N LEU A 40 -4.35 8.61 -22.52
CA LEU A 40 -5.54 7.76 -22.66
C LEU A 40 -6.39 8.34 -23.81
N ASP A 41 -6.60 7.56 -24.88
CA ASP A 41 -7.32 7.98 -26.09
C ASP A 41 -6.85 9.33 -26.66
N ASN A 42 -5.52 9.52 -26.73
CA ASN A 42 -4.83 10.74 -27.15
C ASN A 42 -4.99 11.95 -26.21
N LEU A 43 -5.54 11.75 -25.00
CA LEU A 43 -5.58 12.78 -23.98
C LEU A 43 -4.41 12.57 -23.01
N PRO A 44 -3.53 13.58 -22.80
CA PRO A 44 -2.43 13.48 -21.86
C PRO A 44 -2.96 13.26 -20.43
N ILE A 45 -2.46 12.21 -19.77
CA ILE A 45 -2.82 11.91 -18.37
C ILE A 45 -1.64 12.08 -17.41
N SER A 46 -0.41 11.97 -17.92
CA SER A 46 0.78 12.20 -17.09
C SER A 46 2.00 12.50 -17.95
N ASP A 47 2.78 13.52 -17.57
CA ASP A 47 4.08 13.85 -18.14
C ASP A 47 5.14 13.79 -17.04
N PHE A 48 6.33 13.28 -17.39
CA PHE A 48 7.43 13.07 -16.44
C PHE A 48 8.65 13.89 -16.87
N THR A 49 9.20 14.65 -15.93
CA THR A 49 10.49 15.32 -16.08
C THR A 49 11.53 14.57 -15.27
N ARG A 50 12.71 14.36 -15.86
CA ARG A 50 13.80 13.61 -15.21
C ARG A 50 15.09 14.43 -15.21
N ASP A 51 15.96 14.15 -14.25
CA ASP A 51 17.31 14.70 -14.21
C ASP A 51 18.29 13.89 -15.08
N GLU A 52 19.55 14.28 -15.06
CA GLU A 52 20.63 13.61 -15.82
C GLU A 52 20.89 12.15 -15.37
N LEU A 53 20.45 11.79 -14.17
CA LEU A 53 20.49 10.42 -13.64
C LEU A 53 19.18 9.66 -13.92
N HIS A 54 18.31 10.18 -14.78
CA HIS A 54 17.00 9.66 -15.15
C HIS A 54 16.00 9.52 -13.97
N ARG A 55 16.25 10.19 -12.82
CA ARG A 55 15.32 10.20 -11.69
C ARG A 55 14.18 11.16 -11.99
N GLU A 56 12.97 10.83 -11.53
CA GLU A 56 11.79 11.66 -11.69
C GLU A 56 11.88 12.91 -10.80
N VAL A 57 12.16 14.07 -11.40
CA VAL A 57 12.18 15.36 -10.70
C VAL A 57 10.88 16.13 -10.85
N GLY A 58 10.02 15.75 -11.79
CA GLY A 58 8.71 16.38 -11.99
C GLY A 58 7.71 15.41 -12.59
N ARG A 59 6.44 15.60 -12.22
CA ARG A 59 5.32 14.89 -12.81
C ARG A 59 4.11 15.81 -12.88
N THR A 60 3.49 15.89 -14.05
CA THR A 60 2.20 16.56 -14.25
C THR A 60 1.11 15.51 -14.43
N GLN A 61 0.00 15.65 -13.70
CA GLN A 61 -1.17 14.77 -13.79
C GLN A 61 -2.44 15.65 -13.79
N GLY A 62 -2.96 15.92 -14.98
CA GLY A 62 -4.06 16.88 -15.17
C GLY A 62 -3.66 18.27 -14.64
N LEU A 63 -4.36 18.77 -13.62
CA LEU A 63 -4.09 20.07 -13.00
C LEU A 63 -3.05 20.02 -11.87
N LEU A 64 -2.54 18.87 -11.50
CA LEU A 64 -1.55 18.73 -10.44
C LEU A 64 -0.15 18.53 -11.03
N THR A 65 0.80 19.26 -10.49
CA THR A 65 2.22 19.05 -10.77
C THR A 65 2.95 18.78 -9.47
N SER A 66 3.76 17.74 -9.44
CA SER A 66 4.68 17.45 -8.34
C SER A 66 6.12 17.70 -8.76
N ARG A 67 6.95 18.18 -7.82
CA ARG A 67 8.41 18.29 -7.96
C ARG A 67 9.07 17.52 -6.84
N ASN A 68 10.12 16.77 -7.19
CA ASN A 68 10.94 16.02 -6.25
C ASN A 68 12.36 16.60 -6.24
N GLU A 69 12.92 16.78 -5.06
CA GLU A 69 14.33 17.04 -4.85
C GLU A 69 14.96 15.84 -4.16
N TYR A 70 16.17 15.51 -4.55
CA TYR A 70 16.91 14.36 -4.03
C TYR A 70 18.12 14.81 -3.24
N ASP A 71 18.47 14.08 -2.19
CA ASP A 71 19.73 14.26 -1.50
C ASP A 71 20.90 13.66 -2.31
N ARG A 72 22.12 13.80 -1.76
CA ARG A 72 23.35 13.29 -2.39
C ARG A 72 23.39 11.77 -2.55
N LEU A 73 22.57 11.04 -1.79
CA LEU A 73 22.44 9.58 -1.87
C LEU A 73 21.28 9.14 -2.81
N GLY A 74 20.61 10.10 -3.46
CA GLY A 74 19.50 9.81 -4.39
C GLY A 74 18.17 9.52 -3.72
N ARG A 75 18.00 9.86 -2.43
CA ARG A 75 16.74 9.70 -1.71
C ARG A 75 15.91 10.97 -1.87
N ILE A 76 14.58 10.85 -1.93
CA ILE A 76 13.70 12.01 -1.99
C ILE A 76 13.85 12.80 -0.67
N HIS A 77 14.38 14.02 -0.78
CA HIS A 77 14.54 14.92 0.35
C HIS A 77 13.36 15.88 0.47
N ARG A 78 12.78 16.31 -0.66
CA ARG A 78 11.63 17.21 -0.69
C ARG A 78 10.68 16.86 -1.83
N ARG A 79 9.39 17.03 -1.58
CA ARG A 79 8.34 16.99 -2.60
C ARG A 79 7.39 18.16 -2.41
N ASP A 80 7.19 18.91 -3.48
CA ASP A 80 6.18 19.96 -3.57
C ASP A 80 5.08 19.52 -4.52
N VAL A 81 3.82 19.80 -4.18
CA VAL A 81 2.67 19.61 -5.08
C VAL A 81 1.91 20.92 -5.21
N PHE A 82 1.66 21.33 -6.43
CA PHE A 82 0.96 22.57 -6.75
C PHE A 82 -0.06 22.35 -7.88
N THR A 83 -1.00 23.28 -7.99
CA THR A 83 -1.93 23.35 -9.13
C THR A 83 -1.32 24.20 -10.24
N GLY A 84 -1.55 23.81 -11.49
CA GLY A 84 -0.96 24.45 -12.67
C GLY A 84 0.11 23.59 -13.33
N ASN A 85 0.63 24.07 -14.45
CA ASN A 85 1.67 23.36 -15.21
C ASN A 85 3.08 23.81 -14.74
N ALA A 86 4.10 23.10 -15.23
CA ALA A 86 5.49 23.35 -14.88
C ALA A 86 5.99 24.78 -15.26
N GLN A 87 5.37 25.42 -16.27
CA GLN A 87 5.74 26.75 -16.76
C GLN A 87 5.11 27.88 -15.91
N ARG A 88 3.96 27.62 -15.27
CA ARG A 88 3.23 28.58 -14.43
C ARG A 88 2.76 27.89 -13.14
N PRO A 89 3.68 27.58 -12.22
CA PRO A 89 3.31 26.96 -10.97
C PRO A 89 2.55 27.98 -10.10
N ALA A 90 1.37 27.58 -9.63
CA ALA A 90 0.73 28.27 -8.52
C ALA A 90 1.55 28.02 -7.22
N PRO A 91 1.30 28.74 -6.12
CA PRO A 91 1.87 28.38 -4.83
C PRO A 91 1.64 26.91 -4.49
N ALA A 92 2.63 26.28 -3.84
CA ALA A 92 2.50 24.88 -3.45
C ALA A 92 1.22 24.67 -2.62
N ARG A 93 0.45 23.66 -2.97
CA ARG A 93 -0.71 23.24 -2.17
C ARG A 93 -0.27 22.55 -0.90
N TRP A 94 0.84 21.82 -0.98
CA TRP A 94 1.54 21.24 0.15
C TRP A 94 2.98 20.90 -0.22
N SER A 95 3.85 20.97 0.77
CA SER A 95 5.24 20.56 0.73
C SER A 95 5.51 19.51 1.78
N ARG A 96 6.38 18.56 1.45
CA ARG A 96 6.92 17.60 2.40
C ARG A 96 8.42 17.53 2.29
N ARG A 97 9.08 17.40 3.44
CA ARG A 97 10.53 17.20 3.52
C ARG A 97 10.80 16.00 4.39
N TRP A 98 11.80 15.19 4.02
CA TRP A 98 12.23 14.02 4.76
C TRP A 98 13.70 14.10 5.13
N ASP A 99 13.99 13.71 6.36
CA ASP A 99 15.35 13.45 6.84
C ASP A 99 15.53 11.95 7.06
N TYR A 100 16.75 11.48 6.88
CA TYR A 100 17.08 10.06 6.94
C TYR A 100 18.27 9.82 7.87
N ASP A 101 18.29 8.66 8.51
CA ASP A 101 19.46 8.18 9.22
C ASP A 101 20.52 7.61 8.25
N TYR A 102 21.66 7.18 8.82
CA TYR A 102 22.77 6.59 8.05
C TYR A 102 22.43 5.22 7.43
N ARG A 103 21.32 4.60 7.82
CA ARG A 103 20.80 3.33 7.27
C ARG A 103 19.70 3.54 6.23
N ASN A 104 19.47 4.77 5.82
CA ASN A 104 18.41 5.17 4.89
C ASN A 104 16.98 5.01 5.42
N ASN A 105 16.77 4.89 6.74
CA ASN A 105 15.44 4.96 7.30
C ASN A 105 15.00 6.42 7.39
N PRO A 106 13.76 6.78 6.99
CA PRO A 106 13.23 8.11 7.23
C PRO A 106 13.05 8.32 8.74
N VAL A 107 13.64 9.38 9.30
CA VAL A 107 13.56 9.69 10.73
C VAL A 107 12.67 10.89 11.03
N ARG A 108 12.41 11.70 10.03
CA ARG A 108 11.53 12.87 10.13
C ARG A 108 10.83 13.16 8.81
N GLU A 109 9.55 13.50 8.88
CA GLU A 109 8.78 14.11 7.82
C GLU A 109 8.26 15.45 8.33
N GLU A 110 8.58 16.54 7.63
CA GLU A 110 7.95 17.83 7.82
C GLU A 110 6.85 18.04 6.80
N ARG A 111 5.73 18.64 7.24
CA ARG A 111 4.57 18.97 6.41
C ARG A 111 4.19 20.42 6.62
N ASP A 112 4.02 21.18 5.54
CA ASP A 112 3.56 22.55 5.60
C ASP A 112 2.04 22.68 5.82
N ASP A 113 1.30 21.59 5.53
CA ASP A 113 -0.17 21.48 5.74
C ASP A 113 -0.55 20.89 7.12
N ASP A 114 0.44 20.59 7.98
CA ASP A 114 0.24 20.03 9.31
C ASP A 114 0.64 21.03 10.39
N PRO A 115 -0.31 21.50 11.24
CA PRO A 115 -0.03 22.48 12.30
C PRO A 115 0.99 21.96 13.34
N PHE A 116 1.21 20.65 13.41
CA PHE A 116 2.20 20.02 14.28
C PHE A 116 3.48 19.61 13.54
N ASN A 117 3.56 20.00 12.26
CA ASN A 117 4.76 19.91 11.44
C ASN A 117 5.28 18.50 11.14
N GLY A 118 4.38 17.50 11.04
CA GLY A 118 4.71 16.21 10.47
C GLY A 118 4.88 15.06 11.46
N CYS A 119 5.88 14.19 11.22
CA CYS A 119 6.07 12.95 11.94
C CYS A 119 7.55 12.64 12.18
N ASN A 120 7.86 12.06 13.34
CA ASN A 120 9.19 11.57 13.66
C ASN A 120 9.14 10.05 13.86
N TRP A 121 10.20 9.33 13.47
CA TRP A 121 10.31 7.89 13.62
C TRP A 121 11.61 7.51 14.31
N LYS A 122 11.56 6.45 15.13
CA LYS A 122 12.73 5.81 15.73
C LYS A 122 12.78 4.34 15.36
N TYR A 123 13.97 3.85 15.14
CA TYR A 123 14.21 2.47 14.74
C TYR A 123 15.18 1.78 15.69
N ASP A 124 15.09 0.46 15.74
CA ASP A 124 16.11 -0.35 16.43
C ASP A 124 17.34 -0.59 15.54
N SER A 125 18.31 -1.30 16.09
CA SER A 125 19.55 -1.63 15.36
C SER A 125 19.34 -2.53 14.13
N ALA A 126 18.19 -3.22 14.04
CA ALA A 126 17.80 -4.04 12.90
C ALA A 126 16.95 -3.29 11.87
N GLY A 127 16.70 -1.97 12.06
CA GLY A 127 15.88 -1.13 11.17
C GLY A 127 14.37 -1.31 11.35
N ARG A 128 13.92 -1.91 12.48
CA ARG A 128 12.50 -2.08 12.76
C ARG A 128 11.97 -0.86 13.52
N LEU A 129 10.79 -0.38 13.15
CA LEU A 129 10.15 0.79 13.74
C LEU A 129 9.85 0.56 15.23
N LEU A 130 10.33 1.45 16.08
CA LEU A 130 10.10 1.44 17.54
C LEU A 130 9.09 2.49 17.98
N GLU A 131 9.10 3.65 17.35
CA GLU A 131 8.25 4.77 17.73
C GLU A 131 7.90 5.60 16.51
N GLN A 132 6.67 6.04 16.46
CA GLN A 132 6.18 7.11 15.61
C GLN A 132 5.60 8.18 16.52
N ASP A 133 5.93 9.45 16.24
CA ASP A 133 5.40 10.61 16.95
C ASP A 133 4.99 11.66 15.94
N GLY A 134 3.70 11.91 15.80
CA GLY A 134 3.13 12.81 14.80
C GLY A 134 1.67 13.12 15.11
N THR A 135 1.06 13.96 14.28
CA THR A 135 -0.30 14.47 14.49
C THR A 135 -1.37 13.40 14.34
N SER A 136 -1.22 12.52 13.38
CA SER A 136 -2.16 11.44 13.10
C SER A 136 -1.39 10.21 12.62
N PRO A 137 -1.56 9.07 13.26
CA PRO A 137 -2.50 8.72 14.33
C PRO A 137 -2.06 9.12 15.77
N GLY A 138 -1.09 10.01 15.93
CA GLY A 138 -0.51 10.40 17.21
C GLY A 138 0.74 9.59 17.53
N LYS A 139 1.07 9.49 18.83
CA LYS A 139 2.22 8.72 19.28
C LYS A 139 1.90 7.24 19.35
N GLU A 140 2.64 6.43 18.58
CA GLU A 140 2.58 4.97 18.62
C GLU A 140 3.95 4.39 18.95
N GLN A 141 3.97 3.24 19.64
CA GLN A 141 5.18 2.54 20.01
C GLN A 141 5.06 1.05 19.72
N TRP A 142 6.15 0.47 19.24
CA TRP A 142 6.24 -0.95 18.90
C TRP A 142 7.41 -1.60 19.65
N ARG A 143 7.25 -2.85 19.96
CA ARG A 143 8.28 -3.70 20.51
C ARG A 143 8.33 -4.99 19.70
N TRP A 144 9.51 -5.54 19.60
CA TRP A 144 9.77 -6.72 18.79
C TRP A 144 10.51 -7.76 19.60
N ASP A 145 10.22 -9.05 19.38
CA ASP A 145 11.09 -10.12 19.84
C ASP A 145 12.33 -10.25 18.92
N ALA A 146 13.24 -11.16 19.29
CA ALA A 146 14.45 -11.39 18.49
C ALA A 146 14.14 -11.89 17.06
N ALA A 147 13.02 -12.57 16.86
CA ALA A 147 12.57 -13.08 15.56
C ALA A 147 11.80 -12.05 14.72
N GLY A 148 11.56 -10.82 15.26
CA GLY A 148 10.83 -9.76 14.56
C GLY A 148 9.31 -9.83 14.70
N ASN A 149 8.79 -10.61 15.63
CA ASN A 149 7.36 -10.61 15.92
C ASN A 149 6.98 -9.41 16.78
N PRO A 150 5.85 -8.72 16.51
CA PRO A 150 5.39 -7.62 17.32
C PRO A 150 4.95 -8.11 18.72
N LEU A 151 5.27 -7.33 19.74
CA LEU A 151 4.93 -7.60 21.12
C LEU A 151 3.98 -6.50 21.65
N ASP A 152 2.98 -6.89 22.41
CA ASP A 152 2.17 -5.96 23.19
C ASP A 152 2.69 -5.82 24.65
N ASN A 153 1.98 -5.02 25.45
CA ASN A 153 2.32 -4.82 26.85
C ASN A 153 1.81 -5.95 27.78
N SER A 154 1.24 -7.02 27.20
CA SER A 154 0.77 -8.14 28.01
C SER A 154 1.95 -8.97 28.51
N ARG A 155 1.82 -9.52 29.75
CA ARG A 155 2.80 -10.46 30.31
C ARG A 155 2.65 -11.87 29.72
N GLN A 156 1.61 -12.12 28.94
CA GLN A 156 1.38 -13.42 28.31
C GLN A 156 2.22 -13.58 27.05
N GLN A 157 2.71 -14.77 26.83
CA GLN A 157 3.43 -15.09 25.59
C GLN A 157 2.48 -14.98 24.40
N SER A 158 2.71 -13.98 23.56
CA SER A 158 1.87 -13.68 22.39
C SER A 158 2.33 -14.41 21.12
N VAL A 159 3.54 -15.00 21.14
CA VAL A 159 4.14 -15.70 19.99
C VAL A 159 4.46 -17.14 20.38
N ARG A 160 4.00 -18.09 19.57
CA ARG A 160 4.29 -19.52 19.71
C ARG A 160 4.72 -20.10 18.37
N HIS A 161 5.87 -20.79 18.35
CA HIS A 161 6.43 -21.34 17.11
C HIS A 161 6.52 -20.31 15.98
N ASN A 162 6.98 -19.09 16.31
CA ASN A 162 7.05 -17.93 15.40
C ASN A 162 5.71 -17.53 14.78
N ARG A 163 4.60 -17.77 15.49
CA ARG A 163 3.23 -17.39 15.08
C ARG A 163 2.60 -16.54 16.16
N LEU A 164 2.10 -15.38 15.75
CA LEU A 164 1.44 -14.44 16.65
C LEU A 164 0.07 -15.00 17.05
N THR A 165 -0.08 -15.38 18.33
CA THR A 165 -1.34 -15.91 18.86
C THR A 165 -2.22 -14.83 19.49
N ARG A 166 -1.61 -13.73 19.96
CA ARG A 166 -2.31 -12.60 20.58
C ARG A 166 -1.52 -11.30 20.40
N LEU A 167 -2.22 -10.20 20.12
CA LEU A 167 -1.67 -8.83 20.13
C LEU A 167 -2.80 -7.83 20.33
N ASN A 168 -2.65 -6.87 21.26
CA ASN A 168 -3.59 -5.77 21.49
C ASN A 168 -5.06 -6.23 21.60
N GLY A 169 -5.31 -7.33 22.32
CA GLY A 169 -6.65 -7.90 22.50
C GLY A 169 -7.18 -8.75 21.33
N ILE A 170 -6.47 -8.78 20.21
CA ILE A 170 -6.79 -9.63 19.07
C ILE A 170 -6.13 -10.99 19.28
N GLN A 171 -6.87 -12.07 18.94
CA GLN A 171 -6.39 -13.45 19.02
C GLN A 171 -6.41 -14.09 17.64
N TRP A 172 -5.43 -14.97 17.35
CA TRP A 172 -5.34 -15.75 16.13
C TRP A 172 -5.18 -17.24 16.44
N ARG A 173 -5.76 -18.06 15.57
CA ARG A 173 -5.54 -19.51 15.53
C ARG A 173 -5.03 -19.91 14.16
N TYR A 174 -4.25 -20.98 14.14
CA TYR A 174 -3.59 -21.48 12.94
C TYR A 174 -3.83 -22.97 12.78
N ASP A 175 -3.79 -23.43 11.54
CA ASP A 175 -3.76 -24.86 11.24
C ASP A 175 -2.32 -25.42 11.32
N ILE A 176 -2.20 -26.71 11.00
CA ILE A 176 -0.90 -27.42 10.99
C ILE A 176 0.09 -26.84 9.98
N HIS A 177 -0.40 -26.20 8.91
CA HIS A 177 0.43 -25.56 7.88
C HIS A 177 0.81 -24.12 8.23
N GLY A 178 0.33 -23.56 9.36
CA GLY A 178 0.59 -22.20 9.78
C GLY A 178 -0.33 -21.16 9.16
N ARG A 179 -1.40 -21.55 8.47
CA ARG A 179 -2.38 -20.64 7.90
C ARG A 179 -3.36 -20.19 9.00
N THR A 180 -3.71 -18.92 9.02
CA THR A 180 -4.69 -18.38 9.97
C THR A 180 -6.06 -18.99 9.70
N THR A 181 -6.63 -19.72 10.67
CA THR A 181 -7.98 -20.29 10.58
C THR A 181 -9.02 -19.43 11.29
N GLU A 182 -8.62 -18.69 12.29
CA GLU A 182 -9.50 -17.80 13.05
C GLU A 182 -8.77 -16.53 13.48
N LYS A 183 -9.48 -15.40 13.49
CA LYS A 183 -9.10 -14.13 14.11
C LYS A 183 -10.27 -13.63 14.94
N ASP A 184 -10.05 -13.20 16.19
CA ASP A 184 -11.08 -12.65 17.07
C ASP A 184 -10.56 -11.33 17.68
N ASN A 185 -11.27 -10.22 17.50
CA ASN A 185 -10.94 -8.91 18.08
C ASN A 185 -11.88 -8.53 19.25
N GLY A 186 -12.63 -9.51 19.79
CA GLY A 186 -13.61 -9.28 20.85
C GLY A 186 -14.96 -8.75 20.37
N ARG A 187 -15.05 -8.18 19.17
CA ARG A 187 -16.29 -7.68 18.57
C ARG A 187 -16.77 -8.53 17.39
N THR A 188 -15.83 -9.05 16.63
CA THR A 188 -16.08 -9.85 15.43
C THR A 188 -15.10 -11.01 15.41
N ARG A 189 -15.60 -12.19 15.02
CA ARG A 189 -14.78 -13.37 14.78
C ARG A 189 -14.77 -13.65 13.29
N TRP A 190 -13.57 -13.84 12.72
CA TRP A 190 -13.35 -14.21 11.33
C TRP A 190 -12.88 -15.64 11.26
N HIS A 191 -13.48 -16.43 10.34
CA HIS A 191 -13.05 -17.76 10.00
C HIS A 191 -12.52 -17.75 8.57
N TYR A 192 -11.40 -18.42 8.35
CA TYR A 192 -10.70 -18.48 7.07
C TYR A 192 -10.65 -19.91 6.58
N ARG A 193 -10.91 -20.12 5.29
CA ARG A 193 -10.82 -21.41 4.62
C ARG A 193 -9.87 -21.33 3.45
N TYR A 194 -9.18 -22.42 3.18
CA TYR A 194 -8.16 -22.50 2.15
C TYR A 194 -8.38 -23.76 1.31
N ASP A 195 -7.95 -23.72 0.04
CA ASP A 195 -7.89 -24.87 -0.84
C ASP A 195 -6.62 -25.72 -0.60
N GLY A 196 -6.45 -26.80 -1.37
CA GLY A 196 -5.30 -27.69 -1.30
C GLY A 196 -3.96 -27.02 -1.72
N GLU A 197 -4.02 -25.91 -2.43
CA GLU A 197 -2.85 -25.11 -2.83
C GLU A 197 -2.59 -23.92 -1.89
N HIS A 198 -3.18 -23.96 -0.69
CA HIS A 198 -3.03 -22.94 0.36
C HIS A 198 -3.59 -21.56 0.00
N ARG A 199 -4.45 -21.44 -1.03
CA ARG A 199 -5.07 -20.16 -1.41
C ARG A 199 -6.34 -19.94 -0.57
N LEU A 200 -6.58 -18.71 -0.13
CA LEU A 200 -7.74 -18.32 0.67
C LEU A 200 -9.02 -18.40 -0.18
N THR A 201 -9.95 -19.32 0.14
CA THR A 201 -11.20 -19.47 -0.59
C THR A 201 -12.37 -18.74 0.04
N ASP A 202 -12.42 -18.68 1.37
CA ASP A 202 -13.52 -18.04 2.08
C ASP A 202 -13.06 -17.32 3.33
N VAL A 203 -13.74 -16.21 3.63
CA VAL A 203 -13.68 -15.50 4.90
C VAL A 203 -15.10 -15.27 5.40
N VAL A 204 -15.40 -15.77 6.60
CA VAL A 204 -16.69 -15.55 7.26
C VAL A 204 -16.46 -14.67 8.47
N ALA A 205 -17.04 -13.48 8.46
CA ALA A 205 -17.03 -12.53 9.58
C ALA A 205 -18.35 -12.63 10.35
N VAL A 206 -18.25 -13.06 11.60
CA VAL A 206 -19.38 -13.23 12.53
C VAL A 206 -19.28 -12.16 13.61
N PRO A 207 -20.09 -11.08 13.56
CA PRO A 207 -20.16 -10.09 14.63
C PRO A 207 -20.72 -10.73 15.91
N ARG A 208 -20.25 -10.31 17.09
CA ARG A 208 -20.85 -10.68 18.37
C ARG A 208 -22.18 -9.98 18.63
N ASP A 209 -22.36 -8.80 18.05
CA ASP A 209 -23.62 -8.09 18.00
C ASP A 209 -24.56 -8.80 17.03
N ARG A 210 -25.62 -9.42 17.55
CA ARG A 210 -26.62 -10.19 16.78
C ARG A 210 -27.43 -9.31 15.81
N ASN A 211 -27.46 -7.99 16.01
CA ASN A 211 -28.13 -7.05 15.13
C ASN A 211 -27.30 -6.71 13.87
N LYS A 212 -26.04 -7.13 13.83
CA LYS A 212 -25.16 -6.93 12.68
C LYS A 212 -25.15 -8.16 11.77
N PRO A 213 -25.17 -7.95 10.45
CA PRO A 213 -25.15 -9.07 9.52
C PRO A 213 -23.82 -9.82 9.56
N GLN A 214 -23.91 -11.14 9.45
CA GLN A 214 -22.77 -11.97 9.11
C GLN A 214 -22.36 -11.66 7.67
N THR A 215 -21.07 -11.55 7.41
CA THR A 215 -20.53 -11.33 6.07
C THR A 215 -19.69 -12.51 5.65
N GLN A 216 -19.97 -13.08 4.48
CA GLN A 216 -19.12 -14.05 3.83
C GLN A 216 -18.49 -13.46 2.58
N VAL A 217 -17.20 -13.67 2.40
CA VAL A 217 -16.45 -13.31 1.20
C VAL A 217 -15.82 -14.57 0.64
N SER A 218 -16.14 -14.88 -0.63
CA SER A 218 -15.58 -16.03 -1.34
C SER A 218 -14.68 -15.59 -2.48
N PHE A 219 -13.62 -16.35 -2.70
CA PHE A 219 -12.62 -16.07 -3.73
C PHE A 219 -12.47 -17.26 -4.67
N ARG A 220 -12.25 -16.99 -5.95
CA ARG A 220 -11.92 -18.01 -6.96
C ARG A 220 -10.62 -17.64 -7.66
N TYR A 221 -9.91 -18.66 -8.08
CA TYR A 221 -8.59 -18.55 -8.69
C TYR A 221 -8.54 -19.31 -10.02
N ASP A 222 -7.73 -18.84 -10.94
CA ASP A 222 -7.38 -19.59 -12.14
C ASP A 222 -6.30 -20.65 -11.85
N PRO A 223 -6.00 -21.54 -12.82
CA PRO A 223 -4.96 -22.56 -12.64
C PRO A 223 -3.56 -22.02 -12.32
N LEU A 224 -3.29 -20.74 -12.63
CA LEU A 224 -2.02 -20.06 -12.34
C LEU A 224 -2.02 -19.37 -10.96
N GLY A 225 -3.06 -19.57 -10.14
CA GLY A 225 -3.18 -19.00 -8.80
C GLY A 225 -3.60 -17.52 -8.77
N ARG A 226 -3.98 -16.93 -9.90
CA ARG A 226 -4.46 -15.54 -9.95
C ARG A 226 -5.92 -15.48 -9.56
N ARG A 227 -6.27 -14.56 -8.66
CA ARG A 227 -7.68 -14.38 -8.23
C ARG A 227 -8.53 -13.82 -9.36
N ILE A 228 -9.53 -14.59 -9.81
CA ILE A 228 -10.46 -14.23 -10.89
C ILE A 228 -11.81 -13.73 -10.39
N SER A 229 -12.18 -14.03 -9.13
CA SER A 229 -13.41 -13.46 -8.55
C SER A 229 -13.33 -13.23 -7.06
N LYS A 230 -14.11 -12.24 -6.58
CA LYS A 230 -14.40 -11.97 -5.18
C LYS A 230 -15.88 -11.68 -5.05
N THR A 231 -16.61 -12.52 -4.33
CA THR A 231 -18.05 -12.37 -4.08
C THR A 231 -18.27 -12.07 -2.60
N ARG A 232 -19.10 -11.09 -2.28
CA ARG A 232 -19.50 -10.75 -0.91
C ARG A 232 -21.00 -11.00 -0.74
N GLN A 233 -21.37 -11.70 0.32
CA GLN A 233 -22.73 -11.94 0.75
C GLN A 233 -22.92 -11.48 2.20
N GLN A 234 -24.07 -10.91 2.51
CA GLN A 234 -24.44 -10.53 3.88
C GLN A 234 -25.75 -11.24 4.23
N THR A 235 -25.77 -11.88 5.40
CA THR A 235 -26.96 -12.54 5.94
C THR A 235 -27.29 -11.89 7.28
N LEU A 236 -28.44 -11.28 7.39
CA LEU A 236 -28.98 -10.84 8.68
C LEU A 236 -29.25 -12.10 9.51
N GLY A 237 -28.76 -12.13 10.76
CA GLY A 237 -29.11 -13.21 11.67
C GLY A 237 -30.64 -13.30 11.78
N ALA A 238 -31.19 -14.50 11.59
CA ALA A 238 -32.60 -14.71 11.83
C ALA A 238 -32.90 -14.34 13.29
N GLY A 239 -33.55 -13.20 13.49
CA GLY A 239 -34.14 -12.86 14.79
C GLY A 239 -35.13 -13.97 15.17
N ARG A 240 -34.88 -14.64 16.29
CA ARG A 240 -35.89 -15.39 17.01
C ARG A 240 -36.57 -14.47 18.00
#